data_7b17ab6f58ddd7910afbb025e6417f23
#
_entry.id   7b17ab6f58ddd7910afbb025e6417f23
#
_cell.length_a   1.000
_cell.length_b   1.000
_cell.length_c   1.000
_cell.angle_alpha   90.00
_cell.angle_beta   90.00
_cell.angle_gamma   90.00
#
_symmetry.space_group_name_H-M   'P 1'
#
loop_
_entity.id
_entity.type
_entity.pdbx_description
1 polymer ?
#
loop_
_entity_poly.entity_id
_entity_poly.type
_entity_poly.pdbx_seq_one_letter_code
_entity_poly.pdbx_strand_id
1 'polypeptide(L)'
;MLGSVKGFGEKEKKIDRKKLIRIFGIAALLGFLIAFSVRFWILFPFTISNSEMSPTYPSGKRVYIFRWIRPDSLFLGNVVLTEHPTQKNKVVLARIVGKPGDSISIQDKVVYRNGVSETEGSLPFSVQHSDNRPPFASGFSQRDNLSPVRIEDRNYFLLCDNRDDCTDSRDFGPIGFDKILGKLL
;
A
#
# COMPACT_ATOMS: atom_id res chain seq x y z
N MET A 1 50.78 66.10 11.59
CA MET A 1 49.37 65.85 11.96
C MET A 1 49.05 64.42 11.61
N LEU A 2 49.07 63.52 12.58
CA LEU A 2 48.76 62.11 12.40
C LEU A 2 47.37 61.86 12.95
N GLY A 3 46.42 61.58 12.04
CA GLY A 3 45.03 61.26 12.39
C GLY A 3 44.91 59.89 13.02
N SER A 4 44.34 59.82 14.21
CA SER A 4 44.02 58.60 14.94
C SER A 4 42.93 57.83 14.25
N VAL A 5 43.22 56.61 13.82
CA VAL A 5 42.22 55.63 13.33
C VAL A 5 41.51 55.02 14.53
N LYS A 6 40.23 55.35 14.74
CA LYS A 6 39.40 54.72 15.74
C LYS A 6 39.11 53.29 15.29
N GLY A 7 39.66 52.32 16.01
CA GLY A 7 39.34 50.91 15.84
C GLY A 7 37.87 50.65 16.16
N PHE A 8 37.12 50.06 15.19
CA PHE A 8 35.79 49.49 15.41
C PHE A 8 35.94 48.22 16.25
N GLY A 9 35.75 48.36 17.56
CA GLY A 9 35.64 47.21 18.47
C GLY A 9 34.33 46.50 18.22
N GLU A 10 34.36 45.43 17.43
CA GLU A 10 33.26 44.51 17.23
C GLU A 10 33.03 43.77 18.57
N LYS A 11 31.96 44.12 19.30
CA LYS A 11 31.56 43.43 20.51
C LYS A 11 31.14 42.02 20.14
N GLU A 12 31.99 41.02 20.35
CA GLU A 12 31.59 39.61 20.30
C GLU A 12 30.40 39.40 21.22
N LYS A 13 29.23 39.15 20.65
CA LYS A 13 28.02 38.76 21.38
C LYS A 13 28.27 37.38 22.00
N LYS A 14 28.64 37.33 23.27
CA LYS A 14 28.66 36.08 24.03
C LYS A 14 27.28 35.44 23.96
N ILE A 15 27.21 34.32 23.22
CA ILE A 15 25.97 33.55 23.05
C ILE A 15 25.64 32.95 24.42
N ASP A 16 24.48 33.32 24.99
CA ASP A 16 23.99 32.79 26.25
C ASP A 16 23.70 31.30 26.11
N ARG A 17 24.53 30.46 26.75
CA ARG A 17 24.41 29.00 26.73
C ARG A 17 23.01 28.53 27.15
N LYS A 18 22.35 29.19 28.10
CA LYS A 18 20.99 28.86 28.53
C LYS A 18 19.96 29.10 27.42
N LYS A 19 20.14 30.17 26.65
CA LYS A 19 19.28 30.48 25.51
C LYS A 19 19.45 29.46 24.36
N LEU A 20 20.69 29.06 24.09
CA LEU A 20 21.00 27.98 23.13
C LEU A 20 20.35 26.66 23.55
N ILE A 21 20.52 26.22 24.79
CA ILE A 21 19.94 24.97 25.30
C ILE A 21 18.40 24.98 25.14
N ARG A 22 17.75 26.11 25.44
CA ARG A 22 16.29 26.25 25.25
C ARG A 22 15.90 26.14 23.79
N ILE A 23 16.62 26.80 22.89
CA ILE A 23 16.32 26.75 21.43
C ILE A 23 16.48 25.31 20.92
N PHE A 24 17.59 24.64 21.24
CA PHE A 24 17.81 23.26 20.86
C PHE A 24 16.78 22.28 21.46
N GLY A 25 16.40 22.49 22.72
CA GLY A 25 15.36 21.71 23.38
C GLY A 25 14.00 21.85 22.71
N ILE A 26 13.60 23.08 22.36
CA ILE A 26 12.34 23.33 21.63
C ILE A 26 12.40 22.72 20.24
N ALA A 27 13.51 22.90 19.51
CA ALA A 27 13.68 22.33 18.17
C ALA A 27 13.62 20.79 18.19
N ALA A 28 14.27 20.15 19.16
CA ALA A 28 14.24 18.70 19.35
C ALA A 28 12.82 18.20 19.68
N LEU A 29 12.10 18.90 20.55
CA LEU A 29 10.72 18.57 20.90
C LEU A 29 9.80 18.70 19.68
N LEU A 30 9.91 19.79 18.92
CA LEU A 30 9.14 19.99 17.70
C LEU A 30 9.45 18.90 16.64
N GLY A 31 10.73 18.60 16.44
CA GLY A 31 11.16 17.52 15.54
C GLY A 31 10.60 16.16 15.96
N PHE A 32 10.62 15.85 17.25
CA PHE A 32 10.02 14.63 17.78
C PHE A 32 8.50 14.57 17.57
N LEU A 33 7.78 15.66 17.84
CA LEU A 33 6.33 15.75 17.64
C LEU A 33 5.96 15.57 16.16
N ILE A 34 6.72 16.17 15.24
CA ILE A 34 6.52 16.02 13.81
C ILE A 34 6.76 14.55 13.40
N ALA A 35 7.89 13.97 13.79
CA ALA A 35 8.22 12.58 13.47
C ALA A 35 7.19 11.60 14.04
N PHE A 36 6.71 11.83 15.27
CA PHE A 36 5.66 11.04 15.90
C PHE A 36 4.34 11.15 15.13
N SER A 37 3.95 12.37 14.74
CA SER A 37 2.74 12.60 13.94
C SER A 37 2.81 11.92 12.59
N VAL A 38 3.93 12.06 11.86
CA VAL A 38 4.14 11.39 10.57
C VAL A 38 4.02 9.87 10.72
N ARG A 39 4.64 9.31 11.75
CA ARG A 39 4.57 7.87 12.00
C ARG A 39 3.14 7.38 12.30
N PHE A 40 2.37 8.17 13.03
CA PHE A 40 1.03 7.75 13.46
C PHE A 40 -0.05 7.95 12.38
N TRP A 41 0.07 9.03 11.58
CA TRP A 41 -0.95 9.42 10.60
C TRP A 41 -0.69 8.92 9.20
N ILE A 42 0.58 8.77 8.82
CA ILE A 42 0.97 8.41 7.45
C ILE A 42 1.31 6.93 7.32
N LEU A 43 2.04 6.39 8.30
CA LEU A 43 2.50 5.00 8.32
C LEU A 43 1.95 4.30 9.56
N PHE A 44 1.19 3.24 9.37
CA PHE A 44 0.81 2.42 10.52
C PHE A 44 1.32 0.98 10.37
N PRO A 45 1.79 0.38 11.47
CA PRO A 45 2.20 -1.01 11.46
C PRO A 45 0.95 -1.90 11.39
N PHE A 46 0.99 -2.88 10.50
CA PHE A 46 -0.04 -3.89 10.36
C PHE A 46 0.59 -5.27 10.50
N THR A 47 0.00 -6.14 11.29
CA THR A 47 0.45 -7.54 11.42
C THR A 47 -0.50 -8.42 10.64
N ILE A 48 0.05 -9.17 9.70
CA ILE A 48 -0.72 -10.11 8.88
C ILE A 48 -1.12 -11.27 9.78
N SER A 49 -2.43 -11.45 9.98
CA SER A 49 -2.97 -12.46 10.91
C SER A 49 -3.36 -13.77 10.23
N ASN A 50 -3.42 -13.79 8.90
CA ASN A 50 -3.90 -14.91 8.10
C ASN A 50 -2.89 -15.32 7.02
N SER A 51 -3.23 -16.36 6.25
CA SER A 51 -2.41 -16.89 5.16
C SER A 51 -2.73 -16.30 3.77
N GLU A 52 -3.65 -15.34 3.68
CA GLU A 52 -4.20 -14.81 2.42
C GLU A 52 -3.12 -14.29 1.45
N MET A 53 -2.00 -13.79 1.95
CA MET A 53 -0.90 -13.26 1.14
C MET A 53 0.34 -14.17 1.11
N SER A 54 0.21 -15.41 1.57
CA SER A 54 1.28 -16.41 1.44
C SER A 54 1.43 -16.84 -0.04
N PRO A 55 2.64 -17.12 -0.52
CA PRO A 55 3.92 -17.17 0.19
C PRO A 55 4.63 -15.81 0.35
N THR A 56 4.19 -14.78 -0.36
CA THR A 56 4.89 -13.47 -0.42
C THR A 56 4.96 -12.81 0.96
N TYR A 57 3.85 -12.84 1.67
CA TYR A 57 3.73 -12.25 3.02
C TYR A 57 3.10 -13.27 3.98
N PRO A 58 3.94 -14.05 4.70
CA PRO A 58 3.44 -15.07 5.61
C PRO A 58 2.73 -14.46 6.84
N SER A 59 1.83 -15.25 7.44
CA SER A 59 1.18 -14.91 8.70
C SER A 59 2.20 -14.59 9.79
N GLY A 60 1.86 -13.63 10.65
CA GLY A 60 2.74 -13.10 11.71
C GLY A 60 3.71 -12.01 11.23
N LYS A 61 3.90 -11.82 9.93
CA LYS A 61 4.78 -10.76 9.40
C LYS A 61 4.20 -9.38 9.70
N ARG A 62 5.04 -8.50 10.23
CA ARG A 62 4.71 -7.08 10.42
C ARG A 62 5.11 -6.29 9.18
N VAL A 63 4.20 -5.51 8.66
CA VAL A 63 4.37 -4.64 7.49
C VAL A 63 3.93 -3.22 7.83
N TYR A 64 4.30 -2.26 6.98
CA TYR A 64 3.87 -0.87 7.13
C TYR A 64 2.93 -0.49 6.00
N ILE A 65 1.79 0.09 6.37
CA ILE A 65 0.77 0.56 5.45
C ILE A 65 0.87 2.08 5.35
N PHE A 66 1.07 2.56 4.13
CA PHE A 66 1.09 3.98 3.80
C PHE A 66 -0.34 4.43 3.46
N ARG A 67 -0.88 5.33 4.29
CA ARG A 67 -2.28 5.77 4.21
C ARG A 67 -2.53 6.89 3.21
N TRP A 68 -1.53 7.70 2.96
CA TRP A 68 -1.69 8.90 2.12
C TRP A 68 -1.55 8.57 0.65
N ILE A 69 -2.52 7.78 0.15
CA ILE A 69 -2.58 7.32 -1.23
C ILE A 69 -3.52 8.19 -2.07
N ARG A 70 -3.28 8.20 -3.38
CA ARG A 70 -4.18 8.76 -4.41
C ARG A 70 -4.46 7.68 -5.45
N PRO A 71 -5.58 7.77 -6.22
CA PRO A 71 -5.88 6.80 -7.26
C PRO A 71 -4.74 6.60 -8.27
N ASP A 72 -4.10 7.70 -8.69
CA ASP A 72 -2.96 7.72 -9.63
C ASP A 72 -1.65 7.17 -9.05
N SER A 73 -1.56 7.02 -7.72
CA SER A 73 -0.42 6.42 -7.03
C SER A 73 -0.51 4.90 -6.85
N LEU A 74 -1.61 4.30 -7.29
CA LEU A 74 -1.83 2.86 -7.24
C LEU A 74 -1.51 2.21 -8.58
N PHE A 75 -0.56 1.30 -8.56
CA PHE A 75 -0.06 0.58 -9.73
C PHE A 75 -0.39 -0.91 -9.64
N LEU A 76 -0.42 -1.56 -10.80
CA LEU A 76 -0.50 -3.02 -10.87
C LEU A 76 0.62 -3.64 -10.04
N GLY A 77 0.32 -4.71 -9.31
CA GLY A 77 1.26 -5.37 -8.43
C GLY A 77 1.38 -4.74 -7.03
N ASN A 78 0.89 -3.51 -6.80
CA ASN A 78 0.86 -2.98 -5.44
C ASN A 78 -0.04 -3.83 -4.54
N VAL A 79 0.40 -4.06 -3.30
CA VAL A 79 -0.42 -4.69 -2.27
C VAL A 79 -1.11 -3.59 -1.48
N VAL A 80 -2.40 -3.71 -1.30
CA VAL A 80 -3.25 -2.73 -0.60
C VAL A 80 -4.01 -3.38 0.54
N LEU A 81 -4.22 -2.62 1.59
CA LEU A 81 -5.16 -2.96 2.65
C LEU A 81 -6.49 -2.30 2.33
N THR A 82 -7.55 -3.08 2.26
CA THR A 82 -8.89 -2.60 1.95
C THR A 82 -9.93 -3.07 2.98
N GLU A 83 -11.00 -2.32 3.13
CA GLU A 83 -12.17 -2.80 3.85
C GLU A 83 -12.86 -3.91 3.05
N HIS A 84 -13.35 -4.93 3.75
CA HIS A 84 -14.15 -5.97 3.12
C HIS A 84 -15.52 -5.37 2.71
N PRO A 85 -15.98 -5.53 1.45
CA PRO A 85 -17.16 -4.80 0.98
C PRO A 85 -18.46 -5.16 1.69
N THR A 86 -18.59 -6.39 2.18
CA THR A 86 -19.84 -6.91 2.79
C THR A 86 -19.71 -7.21 4.28
N GLN A 87 -18.48 -7.36 4.81
CA GLN A 87 -18.25 -7.71 6.23
C GLN A 87 -17.69 -6.49 6.98
N LYS A 88 -18.51 -5.87 7.85
CA LYS A 88 -18.08 -4.74 8.66
C LYS A 88 -16.87 -5.09 9.53
N ASN A 89 -15.96 -4.14 9.67
CA ASN A 89 -14.74 -4.26 10.49
C ASN A 89 -13.75 -5.35 10.05
N LYS A 90 -13.96 -5.98 8.91
CA LYS A 90 -12.99 -6.89 8.31
C LYS A 90 -12.17 -6.14 7.27
N VAL A 91 -10.86 -6.33 7.31
CA VAL A 91 -9.93 -5.82 6.31
C VAL A 91 -9.31 -7.00 5.56
N VAL A 92 -8.97 -6.75 4.30
CA VAL A 92 -8.33 -7.71 3.41
C VAL A 92 -7.03 -7.09 2.89
N LEU A 93 -5.96 -7.86 2.91
CA LEU A 93 -4.72 -7.49 2.25
C LEU A 93 -4.68 -8.22 0.91
N ALA A 94 -4.60 -7.48 -0.19
CA ALA A 94 -4.65 -8.06 -1.53
C ALA A 94 -3.83 -7.25 -2.54
N ARG A 95 -3.52 -7.87 -3.67
CA ARG A 95 -2.71 -7.29 -4.75
C ARG A 95 -3.58 -6.75 -5.87
N ILE A 96 -3.25 -5.57 -6.38
CA ILE A 96 -3.89 -4.96 -7.54
C ILE A 96 -3.47 -5.72 -8.80
N VAL A 97 -4.42 -6.36 -9.46
CA VAL A 97 -4.22 -7.05 -10.74
C VAL A 97 -4.96 -6.36 -11.90
N GLY A 98 -5.90 -5.47 -11.58
CA GLY A 98 -6.60 -4.67 -12.58
C GLY A 98 -6.89 -3.26 -12.06
N LYS A 99 -6.86 -2.28 -12.97
CA LYS A 99 -7.10 -0.85 -12.74
C LYS A 99 -8.29 -0.34 -13.54
N PRO A 100 -8.78 0.88 -13.28
CA PRO A 100 -9.84 1.50 -14.08
C PRO A 100 -9.58 1.37 -15.58
N GLY A 101 -10.60 0.94 -16.32
CA GLY A 101 -10.55 0.71 -17.77
C GLY A 101 -10.05 -0.68 -18.21
N ASP A 102 -9.43 -1.47 -17.33
CA ASP A 102 -9.03 -2.83 -17.64
C ASP A 102 -10.23 -3.77 -17.69
N SER A 103 -10.07 -4.86 -18.41
CA SER A 103 -10.95 -6.03 -18.41
C SER A 103 -10.21 -7.22 -17.83
N ILE A 104 -10.76 -7.82 -16.78
CA ILE A 104 -10.18 -8.99 -16.13
C ILE A 104 -11.08 -10.20 -16.40
N SER A 105 -10.47 -11.30 -16.81
CA SER A 105 -11.13 -12.60 -16.86
C SER A 105 -10.22 -13.68 -16.29
N ILE A 106 -10.80 -14.81 -15.91
CA ILE A 106 -10.05 -15.96 -15.40
C ILE A 106 -10.52 -17.19 -16.16
N GLN A 107 -9.58 -17.99 -16.64
CA GLN A 107 -9.85 -19.26 -17.32
C GLN A 107 -8.92 -20.32 -16.74
N ASP A 108 -9.51 -21.35 -16.20
CA ASP A 108 -8.78 -22.45 -15.54
C ASP A 108 -7.69 -21.94 -14.58
N LYS A 109 -8.07 -20.98 -13.70
CA LYS A 109 -7.24 -20.32 -12.69
C LYS A 109 -6.23 -19.29 -13.25
N VAL A 110 -6.02 -19.25 -14.57
CA VAL A 110 -5.13 -18.27 -15.21
C VAL A 110 -5.84 -16.92 -15.35
N VAL A 111 -5.23 -15.87 -14.85
CA VAL A 111 -5.76 -14.51 -14.94
C VAL A 111 -5.36 -13.87 -16.26
N TYR A 112 -6.34 -13.30 -16.95
CA TYR A 112 -6.14 -12.51 -18.15
C TYR A 112 -6.52 -11.06 -17.90
N ARG A 113 -5.61 -10.16 -18.25
CA ARG A 113 -5.85 -8.72 -18.24
C ARG A 113 -5.83 -8.19 -19.66
N ASN A 114 -6.96 -7.64 -20.12
CA ASN A 114 -7.12 -7.15 -21.50
C ASN A 114 -6.78 -8.22 -22.54
N GLY A 115 -7.08 -9.49 -22.24
CA GLY A 115 -6.79 -10.63 -23.11
C GLY A 115 -5.36 -11.18 -23.02
N VAL A 116 -4.47 -10.57 -22.25
CA VAL A 116 -3.10 -11.03 -22.03
C VAL A 116 -3.02 -11.84 -20.74
N SER A 117 -2.50 -13.07 -20.83
CA SER A 117 -2.34 -13.97 -19.70
C SER A 117 -1.26 -13.48 -18.73
N GLU A 118 -1.46 -13.68 -17.43
CA GLU A 118 -0.43 -13.43 -16.41
C GLU A 118 0.81 -14.32 -16.57
N THR A 119 0.69 -15.45 -17.27
CA THR A 119 1.82 -16.36 -17.56
C THR A 119 2.61 -15.93 -18.79
N GLU A 120 2.05 -15.06 -19.64
CA GLU A 120 2.67 -14.57 -20.86
C GLU A 120 3.37 -13.23 -20.62
N GLY A 121 4.54 -13.26 -20.02
CA GLY A 121 5.36 -12.07 -19.91
C GLY A 121 5.32 -11.36 -18.56
N SER A 122 5.92 -10.19 -18.51
CA SER A 122 6.23 -9.41 -17.30
C SER A 122 5.05 -8.58 -16.81
N LEU A 123 3.90 -9.19 -16.55
CA LEU A 123 2.85 -8.46 -15.85
C LEU A 123 3.27 -8.20 -14.40
N PRO A 124 3.16 -6.96 -13.89
CA PRO A 124 3.68 -6.59 -12.55
C PRO A 124 3.02 -7.35 -11.39
N PHE A 125 1.94 -8.08 -11.65
CA PHE A 125 1.25 -8.93 -10.67
C PHE A 125 1.49 -10.43 -10.88
N SER A 126 2.29 -10.80 -11.88
CA SER A 126 2.80 -12.17 -12.07
C SER A 126 3.85 -12.46 -11.01
N VAL A 127 3.41 -12.53 -9.76
CA VAL A 127 4.25 -12.88 -8.62
C VAL A 127 4.04 -14.34 -8.26
N GLN A 128 4.96 -14.89 -7.50
CA GLN A 128 4.80 -16.21 -6.94
C GLN A 128 3.52 -16.22 -6.07
N HIS A 129 2.52 -16.96 -6.50
CA HIS A 129 1.27 -17.15 -5.78
C HIS A 129 1.06 -18.65 -5.47
N SER A 130 0.26 -18.93 -4.45
CA SER A 130 -0.16 -20.29 -4.12
C SER A 130 -1.51 -20.57 -4.76
N ASP A 131 -1.58 -21.61 -5.59
CA ASP A 131 -2.79 -22.03 -6.31
C ASP A 131 -2.71 -23.53 -6.63
N ASN A 132 -2.63 -24.34 -5.58
CA ASN A 132 -2.25 -25.76 -5.67
C ASN A 132 -3.44 -26.71 -5.83
N ARG A 133 -4.67 -26.27 -5.46
CA ARG A 133 -5.84 -27.13 -5.65
C ARG A 133 -6.17 -27.31 -7.14
N PRO A 134 -6.78 -28.42 -7.54
CA PRO A 134 -7.27 -28.55 -8.90
C PRO A 134 -8.37 -27.52 -9.21
N PRO A 135 -8.51 -27.08 -10.47
CA PRO A 135 -9.59 -26.17 -10.89
C PRO A 135 -10.96 -26.73 -10.56
N PHE A 136 -11.88 -25.87 -10.14
CA PHE A 136 -13.28 -26.24 -10.05
C PHE A 136 -13.88 -26.44 -11.46
N ALA A 137 -14.82 -27.38 -11.55
CA ALA A 137 -15.58 -27.55 -12.79
C ALA A 137 -16.25 -26.23 -13.20
N SER A 138 -16.28 -25.96 -14.49
CA SER A 138 -16.96 -24.80 -15.06
C SER A 138 -18.42 -24.75 -14.58
N GLY A 139 -18.80 -23.59 -14.02
CA GLY A 139 -20.14 -23.38 -13.44
C GLY A 139 -20.28 -23.70 -11.95
N PHE A 140 -19.29 -24.36 -11.31
CA PHE A 140 -19.32 -24.59 -9.87
C PHE A 140 -18.92 -23.35 -9.07
N SER A 141 -17.91 -22.62 -9.55
CA SER A 141 -17.42 -21.40 -8.93
C SER A 141 -16.81 -20.46 -9.96
N GLN A 142 -17.09 -19.16 -9.80
CA GLN A 142 -16.46 -18.11 -10.63
C GLN A 142 -14.99 -17.87 -10.28
N ARG A 143 -14.49 -18.46 -9.22
CA ARG A 143 -13.11 -18.23 -8.74
C ARG A 143 -12.06 -18.68 -9.76
N ASP A 144 -12.32 -19.78 -10.45
CA ASP A 144 -11.39 -20.37 -11.43
C ASP A 144 -11.76 -20.04 -12.87
N ASN A 145 -13.03 -19.66 -13.08
CA ASN A 145 -13.57 -19.31 -14.41
C ASN A 145 -14.47 -18.09 -14.27
N LEU A 146 -13.89 -16.90 -14.43
CA LEU A 146 -14.57 -15.61 -14.35
C LEU A 146 -14.73 -15.03 -15.75
N SER A 147 -15.96 -14.78 -16.14
CA SER A 147 -16.26 -14.04 -17.37
C SER A 147 -15.62 -12.63 -17.33
N PRO A 148 -15.29 -12.03 -18.49
CA PRO A 148 -14.67 -10.71 -18.52
C PRO A 148 -15.45 -9.67 -17.71
N VAL A 149 -14.80 -9.10 -16.71
CA VAL A 149 -15.31 -8.00 -15.88
C VAL A 149 -14.56 -6.74 -16.23
N ARG A 150 -15.27 -5.72 -16.74
CA ARG A 150 -14.71 -4.40 -16.99
C ARG A 150 -14.64 -3.62 -15.66
N ILE A 151 -13.48 -3.05 -15.37
CA ILE A 151 -13.26 -2.26 -14.15
C ILE A 151 -13.67 -0.82 -14.46
N GLU A 152 -14.66 -0.34 -13.69
CA GLU A 152 -15.15 1.04 -13.77
C GLU A 152 -14.14 2.03 -13.19
N ASP A 153 -14.38 3.32 -13.41
CA ASP A 153 -13.57 4.39 -12.86
C ASP A 153 -13.46 4.29 -11.34
N ARG A 154 -12.24 4.53 -10.83
CA ARG A 154 -11.88 4.49 -9.41
C ARG A 154 -12.06 3.11 -8.73
N ASN A 155 -12.29 2.05 -9.50
CA ASN A 155 -12.35 0.69 -8.99
C ASN A 155 -11.07 -0.08 -9.32
N TYR A 156 -10.77 -1.10 -8.52
CA TYR A 156 -9.59 -1.95 -8.66
C TYR A 156 -9.99 -3.41 -8.49
N PHE A 157 -9.40 -4.28 -9.30
CA PHE A 157 -9.55 -5.72 -9.15
C PHE A 157 -8.38 -6.25 -8.34
N LEU A 158 -8.68 -6.87 -7.21
CA LEU A 158 -7.72 -7.28 -6.21
C LEU A 158 -7.71 -8.80 -6.10
N LEU A 159 -6.54 -9.40 -6.08
CA LEU A 159 -6.36 -10.82 -5.79
C LEU A 159 -5.39 -11.02 -4.63
N CYS A 160 -5.65 -12.03 -3.83
CA CYS A 160 -4.69 -12.49 -2.84
C CYS A 160 -3.56 -13.29 -3.50
N ASP A 161 -2.39 -13.35 -2.87
CA ASP A 161 -1.29 -14.20 -3.34
C ASP A 161 -1.55 -15.68 -2.99
N ASN A 162 -2.31 -15.99 -1.93
CA ASN A 162 -2.83 -17.33 -1.67
C ASN A 162 -4.23 -17.46 -2.29
N ARG A 163 -4.29 -17.89 -3.54
CA ARG A 163 -5.53 -17.94 -4.31
C ARG A 163 -6.48 -19.05 -3.87
N ASP A 164 -5.98 -20.05 -3.14
CA ASP A 164 -6.78 -21.17 -2.66
C ASP A 164 -7.57 -20.82 -1.37
N ASP A 165 -7.00 -19.99 -0.50
CA ASP A 165 -7.52 -19.69 0.83
C ASP A 165 -7.66 -18.18 1.07
N CYS A 166 -8.54 -17.55 0.31
CA CYS A 166 -8.76 -16.11 0.39
C CYS A 166 -10.13 -15.72 -0.17
N THR A 167 -10.70 -14.65 0.34
CA THR A 167 -11.86 -13.98 -0.24
C THR A 167 -11.41 -12.68 -0.89
N ASP A 168 -11.54 -12.56 -2.20
CA ASP A 168 -11.05 -11.44 -3.00
C ASP A 168 -12.03 -11.01 -4.11
N SER A 169 -11.59 -10.23 -5.09
CA SER A 169 -12.46 -9.71 -6.14
C SER A 169 -13.11 -10.79 -7.02
N ARG A 170 -12.68 -12.03 -6.95
CA ARG A 170 -13.38 -13.16 -7.58
C ARG A 170 -14.73 -13.44 -6.91
N ASP A 171 -14.85 -13.09 -5.62
CA ASP A 171 -16.05 -13.34 -4.81
C ASP A 171 -16.98 -12.11 -4.75
N PHE A 172 -16.41 -10.92 -4.63
CA PHE A 172 -17.17 -9.69 -4.40
C PHE A 172 -17.06 -8.63 -5.51
N GLY A 173 -16.29 -8.90 -6.56
CA GLY A 173 -16.09 -7.95 -7.66
C GLY A 173 -15.01 -6.88 -7.37
N PRO A 174 -14.87 -5.90 -8.28
CA PRO A 174 -13.94 -4.78 -8.10
C PRO A 174 -14.25 -3.94 -6.87
N ILE A 175 -13.21 -3.39 -6.24
CA ILE A 175 -13.29 -2.56 -5.03
C ILE A 175 -13.06 -1.10 -5.38
N GLY A 176 -13.92 -0.21 -4.86
CA GLY A 176 -13.77 1.24 -4.99
C GLY A 176 -12.55 1.77 -4.21
N PHE A 177 -11.94 2.81 -4.74
CA PHE A 177 -10.80 3.50 -4.10
C PHE A 177 -11.13 3.98 -2.67
N ASP A 178 -12.36 4.34 -2.41
CA ASP A 178 -12.86 4.79 -1.11
C ASP A 178 -12.76 3.71 0.00
N LYS A 179 -12.70 2.44 -0.41
CA LYS A 179 -12.50 1.30 0.50
C LYS A 179 -11.03 0.97 0.76
N ILE A 180 -10.11 1.53 -0.02
CA ILE A 180 -8.68 1.26 0.13
C ILE A 180 -8.11 2.13 1.24
N LEU A 181 -7.67 1.51 2.33
CA LEU A 181 -7.15 2.15 3.53
C LEU A 181 -5.69 2.61 3.39
N GLY A 182 -4.95 1.98 2.49
CA GLY A 182 -3.57 2.30 2.22
C GLY A 182 -2.86 1.22 1.41
N LYS A 183 -1.62 1.51 1.01
CA LYS A 183 -0.76 0.54 0.30
C LYS A 183 0.40 0.11 1.16
N LEU A 184 0.83 -1.11 0.96
CA LEU A 184 2.00 -1.71 1.59
C LEU A 184 3.28 -1.11 0.98
N LEU A 185 4.27 -0.83 1.85
CA LEU A 185 5.60 -0.33 1.47
C LEU A 185 6.59 -1.48 1.34
#